data_532c38b01b0cb96a71b23dcfb82fd228
#
_entry.id   532c38b01b0cb96a71b23dcfb82fd228
#
_cell.length_a   1.000
_cell.length_b   1.000
_cell.length_c   1.000
_cell.angle_alpha   90.00
_cell.angle_beta   90.00
_cell.angle_gamma   90.00
#
_symmetry.space_group_name_H-M   'P 1'
#
loop_
_entity.id
_entity.type
_entity.pdbx_description
1 polymer ?
#
loop_
_entity_poly.entity_id
_entity_poly.type
_entity_poly.pdbx_seq_one_letter_code
_entity_poly.pdbx_strand_id
1 'polypeptide(L)'
;MIILGIESSCDETSIAVLKDGKEILSNNISSQIEIHKEYGGVVPEIASRQHIKNIATVLEESLEQAKITLNDVDYIAVTYAPGLIGALLVGISFAKGLSYAKNIPIIPVHHIKGHMYANFLEHDVELPCISLVVSGGHTNIIYIDKNHNFINIGETLDDAVGESCDKVARVLGLGYPGGPVIDKMYYKGDRNFLKITKPKVSRFDFSFSGIKTAIINFDNNMKMKNQEYKKEDLAASFLGTVVDILCDKTLDAAVEKNVKTIMLAGGVAANSLLRSQLTEKATEKGIKVIYPSMKLCTDNAAMIAEAAYYKLKNTKNEKDCFAGLDLNGVASLMVSDEKAM
;
A
#
# COMPACT_ATOMS: atom_id res chain seq x y z
N MET A 1 -25.03 6.61 -5.65
CA MET A 1 -23.82 7.44 -5.53
C MET A 1 -22.72 6.83 -6.35
N ILE A 2 -22.18 7.57 -7.32
CA ILE A 2 -21.08 7.14 -8.19
C ILE A 2 -19.85 7.97 -7.86
N ILE A 3 -18.76 7.33 -7.49
CA ILE A 3 -17.48 7.98 -7.19
C ILE A 3 -16.46 7.56 -8.23
N LEU A 4 -15.83 8.54 -8.88
CA LEU A 4 -14.69 8.36 -9.76
C LEU A 4 -13.41 8.48 -8.93
N GLY A 5 -12.70 7.36 -8.72
CA GLY A 5 -11.40 7.35 -8.05
C GLY A 5 -10.27 7.61 -9.02
N ILE A 6 -9.24 8.35 -8.58
CA ILE A 6 -8.01 8.64 -9.32
C ILE A 6 -6.82 8.39 -8.41
N GLU A 7 -5.95 7.46 -8.81
CA GLU A 7 -4.70 7.12 -8.12
C GLU A 7 -3.52 7.34 -9.06
N SER A 8 -2.54 8.12 -8.61
CA SER A 8 -1.31 8.40 -9.34
C SER A 8 -0.11 8.70 -8.44
N SER A 9 -0.12 8.21 -7.20
CA SER A 9 0.87 8.62 -6.19
C SER A 9 2.30 8.09 -6.42
N CYS A 10 2.46 7.02 -7.21
CA CYS A 10 3.76 6.37 -7.45
C CYS A 10 3.96 6.01 -8.91
N ASP A 11 3.84 4.74 -9.29
CA ASP A 11 4.11 4.24 -10.64
C ASP A 11 2.90 3.52 -11.27
N GLU A 12 1.73 3.57 -10.65
CA GLU A 12 0.45 3.13 -11.21
C GLU A 12 -0.44 4.33 -11.53
N THR A 13 -0.88 4.43 -12.80
CA THR A 13 -1.98 5.32 -13.18
C THR A 13 -3.26 4.51 -13.12
N SER A 14 -4.13 4.81 -12.17
CA SER A 14 -5.40 4.07 -12.04
C SER A 14 -6.60 4.99 -11.96
N ILE A 15 -7.68 4.57 -12.61
CA ILE A 15 -9.00 5.19 -12.50
C ILE A 15 -10.04 4.08 -12.28
N ALA A 16 -10.95 4.32 -11.34
CA ALA A 16 -12.02 3.39 -10.99
C ALA A 16 -13.37 4.11 -10.88
N VAL A 17 -14.41 3.40 -11.17
CA VAL A 17 -15.79 3.82 -10.90
C VAL A 17 -16.37 2.91 -9.84
N LEU A 18 -16.72 3.50 -8.71
CA LEU A 18 -17.32 2.81 -7.56
C LEU A 18 -18.76 3.30 -7.35
N LYS A 19 -19.67 2.35 -7.21
CA LYS A 19 -21.09 2.63 -6.93
C LYS A 19 -21.44 2.23 -5.51
N ASP A 20 -22.04 3.18 -4.77
CA ASP A 20 -22.58 2.99 -3.41
C ASP A 20 -21.58 2.39 -2.40
N GLY A 21 -20.28 2.65 -2.59
CA GLY A 21 -19.22 2.17 -1.70
C GLY A 21 -19.08 0.64 -1.66
N LYS A 22 -19.49 -0.07 -2.71
CA LYS A 22 -19.45 -1.53 -2.72
C LYS A 22 -19.26 -2.16 -4.11
N GLU A 23 -19.95 -1.63 -5.11
CA GLU A 23 -19.93 -2.19 -6.45
C GLU A 23 -18.85 -1.52 -7.29
N ILE A 24 -17.76 -2.23 -7.57
CA ILE A 24 -16.70 -1.77 -8.48
C ILE A 24 -17.20 -1.97 -9.91
N LEU A 25 -17.61 -0.87 -10.57
CA LEU A 25 -18.05 -0.91 -11.97
C LEU A 25 -16.86 -1.00 -12.93
N SER A 26 -15.75 -0.35 -12.58
CA SER A 26 -14.47 -0.46 -13.28
C SER A 26 -13.31 -0.15 -12.34
N ASN A 27 -12.12 -0.72 -12.61
CA ASN A 27 -10.87 -0.42 -11.90
C ASN A 27 -9.70 -0.72 -12.86
N ASN A 28 -9.35 0.25 -13.68
CA ASN A 28 -8.31 0.14 -14.69
C ASN A 28 -6.99 0.69 -14.16
N ILE A 29 -5.93 -0.08 -14.38
CA ILE A 29 -4.58 0.21 -13.89
C ILE A 29 -3.61 0.15 -15.05
N SER A 30 -2.92 1.24 -15.32
CA SER A 30 -1.77 1.31 -16.22
C SER A 30 -0.50 1.35 -15.39
N SER A 31 0.13 0.17 -15.20
CA SER A 31 1.35 0.03 -14.41
C SER A 31 2.60 0.37 -15.23
N GLN A 32 3.56 1.00 -14.57
CA GLN A 32 4.84 1.40 -15.14
C GLN A 32 5.99 0.46 -14.70
N ILE A 33 5.68 -0.68 -14.07
CA ILE A 33 6.68 -1.63 -13.56
C ILE A 33 7.69 -2.02 -14.64
N GLU A 34 7.23 -2.32 -15.86
CA GLU A 34 8.13 -2.73 -16.95
C GLU A 34 9.13 -1.63 -17.35
N ILE A 35 8.70 -0.36 -17.29
CA ILE A 35 9.57 0.78 -17.55
C ILE A 35 10.60 0.93 -16.43
N HIS A 36 10.17 0.84 -15.20
CA HIS A 36 11.02 1.04 -14.02
C HIS A 36 11.98 -0.14 -13.75
N LYS A 37 11.71 -1.32 -14.29
CA LYS A 37 12.65 -2.46 -14.27
C LYS A 37 14.02 -2.11 -14.87
N GLU A 38 14.05 -1.33 -15.94
CA GLU A 38 15.28 -0.92 -16.60
C GLU A 38 16.18 -0.08 -15.68
N TYR A 39 15.58 0.62 -14.72
CA TYR A 39 16.28 1.48 -13.75
C TYR A 39 16.49 0.78 -12.39
N GLY A 40 15.92 -0.40 -12.21
CA GLY A 40 15.99 -1.15 -10.95
C GLY A 40 15.20 -0.51 -9.80
N GLY A 41 14.16 0.27 -10.11
CA GLY A 41 13.25 0.94 -9.16
C GLY A 41 12.62 2.18 -9.76
N VAL A 42 11.67 2.77 -9.05
CA VAL A 42 10.89 3.90 -9.53
C VAL A 42 11.76 5.16 -9.70
N VAL A 43 11.64 5.82 -10.86
CA VAL A 43 12.26 7.11 -11.16
C VAL A 43 11.15 8.17 -11.21
N PRO A 44 11.09 9.11 -10.24
CA PRO A 44 9.96 10.03 -10.07
C PRO A 44 9.60 10.86 -11.29
N GLU A 45 10.61 11.36 -12.04
CA GLU A 45 10.38 12.16 -13.23
C GLU A 45 9.76 11.33 -14.38
N ILE A 46 10.22 10.10 -14.54
CA ILE A 46 9.68 9.18 -15.55
C ILE A 46 8.24 8.82 -15.17
N ALA A 47 7.99 8.53 -13.91
CA ALA A 47 6.65 8.22 -13.40
C ALA A 47 5.67 9.37 -13.71
N SER A 48 6.03 10.60 -13.38
CA SER A 48 5.18 11.78 -13.63
C SER A 48 4.86 11.96 -15.11
N ARG A 49 5.85 11.81 -16.00
CA ARG A 49 5.66 11.93 -17.46
C ARG A 49 4.75 10.82 -18.01
N GLN A 50 4.86 9.62 -17.45
CA GLN A 50 4.04 8.50 -17.90
C GLN A 50 2.59 8.65 -17.45
N HIS A 51 2.34 9.17 -16.24
CA HIS A 51 0.98 9.50 -15.79
C HIS A 51 0.29 10.48 -16.75
N ILE A 52 0.99 11.55 -17.19
CA ILE A 52 0.43 12.53 -18.14
C ILE A 52 -0.02 11.86 -19.44
N LYS A 53 0.75 10.87 -19.93
CA LYS A 53 0.42 10.17 -21.18
C LYS A 53 -0.78 9.24 -21.03
N ASN A 54 -0.94 8.61 -19.86
CA ASN A 54 -1.88 7.50 -19.71
C ASN A 54 -3.22 7.92 -19.12
N ILE A 55 -3.28 8.99 -18.30
CA ILE A 55 -4.43 9.27 -17.44
C ILE A 55 -5.73 9.49 -18.22
N ALA A 56 -5.68 10.14 -19.38
CA ALA A 56 -6.87 10.38 -20.20
C ALA A 56 -7.41 9.07 -20.79
N THR A 57 -6.53 8.22 -21.32
CA THR A 57 -6.91 6.91 -21.88
C THR A 57 -7.49 6.00 -20.81
N VAL A 58 -6.87 5.96 -19.61
CA VAL A 58 -7.36 5.16 -18.49
C VAL A 58 -8.74 5.65 -18.02
N LEU A 59 -9.03 6.98 -18.10
CA LEU A 59 -10.37 7.50 -17.83
C LEU A 59 -11.38 6.99 -18.84
N GLU A 60 -11.08 7.11 -20.14
CA GLU A 60 -11.98 6.68 -21.22
C GLU A 60 -12.32 5.19 -21.08
N GLU A 61 -11.31 4.34 -20.89
CA GLU A 61 -11.47 2.90 -20.66
C GLU A 61 -12.32 2.60 -19.41
N SER A 62 -12.12 3.37 -18.33
CA SER A 62 -12.86 3.18 -17.07
C SER A 62 -14.34 3.55 -17.20
N LEU A 63 -14.66 4.62 -17.89
CA LEU A 63 -16.04 5.04 -18.15
C LEU A 63 -16.75 4.07 -19.10
N GLU A 64 -16.06 3.63 -20.16
CA GLU A 64 -16.59 2.65 -21.11
C GLU A 64 -16.90 1.31 -20.42
N GLN A 65 -15.98 0.79 -19.62
CA GLN A 65 -16.18 -0.45 -18.87
C GLN A 65 -17.34 -0.32 -17.87
N ALA A 66 -17.43 0.81 -17.18
CA ALA A 66 -18.53 1.09 -16.26
C ALA A 66 -19.86 1.38 -16.95
N LYS A 67 -19.86 1.61 -18.28
CA LYS A 67 -21.02 1.99 -19.11
C LYS A 67 -21.72 3.25 -18.61
N ILE A 68 -20.93 4.25 -18.20
CA ILE A 68 -21.38 5.56 -17.76
C ILE A 68 -20.66 6.69 -18.47
N THR A 69 -21.10 7.90 -18.26
CA THR A 69 -20.43 9.13 -18.68
C THR A 69 -20.02 9.97 -17.47
N LEU A 70 -19.20 11.00 -17.68
CA LEU A 70 -18.88 11.95 -16.60
C LEU A 70 -20.09 12.68 -16.02
N ASN A 71 -21.23 12.72 -16.72
CA ASN A 71 -22.46 13.34 -16.21
C ASN A 71 -23.15 12.47 -15.13
N ASP A 72 -22.79 11.20 -15.03
CA ASP A 72 -23.33 10.25 -14.07
C ASP A 72 -22.50 10.19 -12.77
N VAL A 73 -21.35 10.92 -12.73
CA VAL A 73 -20.42 10.92 -11.60
C VAL A 73 -20.83 11.97 -10.58
N ASP A 74 -21.05 11.55 -9.34
CA ASP A 74 -21.40 12.44 -8.23
C ASP A 74 -20.18 13.11 -7.60
N TYR A 75 -19.05 12.38 -7.47
CA TYR A 75 -17.83 12.85 -6.79
C TYR A 75 -16.58 12.35 -7.50
N ILE A 76 -15.50 13.15 -7.44
CA ILE A 76 -14.16 12.77 -7.87
C ILE A 76 -13.30 12.60 -6.61
N ALA A 77 -12.85 11.39 -6.34
CA ALA A 77 -11.88 11.09 -5.31
C ALA A 77 -10.47 11.06 -5.91
N VAL A 78 -9.52 11.78 -5.33
CA VAL A 78 -8.14 11.82 -5.83
C VAL A 78 -7.13 11.69 -4.71
N THR A 79 -6.09 10.92 -4.93
CA THR A 79 -4.97 10.82 -4.01
C THR A 79 -4.18 12.12 -3.99
N TYR A 80 -4.04 12.71 -2.79
CA TYR A 80 -3.29 13.96 -2.63
C TYR A 80 -2.03 13.81 -1.77
N ALA A 81 -1.95 12.76 -0.94
CA ALA A 81 -0.86 12.49 -0.01
C ALA A 81 -0.88 11.03 0.49
N PRO A 82 0.25 10.48 0.96
CA PRO A 82 1.59 10.80 0.52
C PRO A 82 1.88 10.24 -0.88
N GLY A 83 3.02 10.66 -1.49
CA GLY A 83 3.44 10.12 -2.79
C GLY A 83 4.52 10.97 -3.47
N LEU A 84 4.90 10.56 -4.67
CA LEU A 84 5.82 11.30 -5.51
C LEU A 84 5.14 12.60 -5.97
N ILE A 85 5.69 13.75 -5.58
CA ILE A 85 5.01 15.05 -5.75
C ILE A 85 4.59 15.31 -7.21
N GLY A 86 5.47 15.01 -8.18
CA GLY A 86 5.14 15.20 -9.59
C GLY A 86 4.03 14.27 -10.08
N ALA A 87 3.98 13.04 -9.58
CA ALA A 87 2.95 12.06 -9.89
C ALA A 87 1.59 12.46 -9.27
N LEU A 88 1.58 12.84 -7.98
CA LEU A 88 0.39 13.38 -7.31
C LEU A 88 -0.21 14.58 -8.06
N LEU A 89 0.65 15.52 -8.49
CA LEU A 89 0.21 16.71 -9.19
C LEU A 89 -0.48 16.41 -10.53
N VAL A 90 -0.14 15.31 -11.20
CA VAL A 90 -0.82 14.90 -12.43
C VAL A 90 -2.27 14.50 -12.12
N GLY A 91 -2.49 13.59 -11.17
CA GLY A 91 -3.85 13.17 -10.77
C GLY A 91 -4.69 14.32 -10.25
N ILE A 92 -4.10 15.18 -9.37
CA ILE A 92 -4.76 16.34 -8.81
C ILE A 92 -5.15 17.35 -9.90
N SER A 93 -4.26 17.67 -10.83
CA SER A 93 -4.53 18.61 -11.92
C SER A 93 -5.61 18.07 -12.85
N PHE A 94 -5.59 16.78 -13.13
CA PHE A 94 -6.60 16.09 -13.91
C PHE A 94 -7.97 16.11 -13.22
N ALA A 95 -8.04 15.78 -11.93
CA ALA A 95 -9.26 15.88 -11.12
C ALA A 95 -9.85 17.30 -11.12
N LYS A 96 -8.99 18.32 -10.95
CA LYS A 96 -9.40 19.74 -11.02
C LYS A 96 -9.98 20.11 -12.39
N GLY A 97 -9.35 19.64 -13.47
CA GLY A 97 -9.86 19.88 -14.83
C GLY A 97 -11.26 19.30 -15.04
N LEU A 98 -11.49 18.06 -14.60
CA LEU A 98 -12.78 17.39 -14.66
C LEU A 98 -13.82 18.09 -13.77
N SER A 99 -13.44 18.41 -12.53
CA SER A 99 -14.29 19.14 -11.58
C SER A 99 -14.74 20.49 -12.13
N TYR A 100 -13.81 21.28 -12.67
CA TYR A 100 -14.12 22.57 -13.26
C TYR A 100 -15.06 22.47 -14.46
N ALA A 101 -14.80 21.50 -15.35
CA ALA A 101 -15.58 21.33 -16.57
C ALA A 101 -17.00 20.80 -16.32
N LYS A 102 -17.19 19.98 -15.26
CA LYS A 102 -18.45 19.28 -14.99
C LYS A 102 -19.11 19.71 -13.68
N ASN A 103 -18.51 20.61 -12.93
CA ASN A 103 -18.96 21.04 -11.61
C ASN A 103 -19.16 19.88 -10.62
N ILE A 104 -18.24 18.89 -10.64
CA ILE A 104 -18.24 17.73 -9.77
C ILE A 104 -17.32 18.00 -8.58
N PRO A 105 -17.75 17.83 -7.31
CA PRO A 105 -16.92 18.05 -6.12
C PRO A 105 -15.70 17.11 -6.08
N ILE A 106 -14.56 17.61 -5.58
CA ILE A 106 -13.34 16.84 -5.36
C ILE A 106 -13.24 16.43 -3.90
N ILE A 107 -12.96 15.17 -3.64
CA ILE A 107 -12.66 14.61 -2.32
C ILE A 107 -11.19 14.21 -2.30
N PRO A 108 -10.34 14.92 -1.55
CA PRO A 108 -8.94 14.53 -1.37
C PRO A 108 -8.86 13.30 -0.46
N VAL A 109 -8.06 12.32 -0.88
CA VAL A 109 -7.88 11.05 -0.18
C VAL A 109 -6.41 10.81 0.14
N HIS A 110 -6.16 10.36 1.36
CA HIS A 110 -4.87 9.91 1.80
C HIS A 110 -4.58 8.49 1.27
N HIS A 111 -3.50 8.31 0.52
CA HIS A 111 -3.13 7.04 -0.12
C HIS A 111 -3.15 5.83 0.84
N ILE A 112 -2.55 5.99 2.02
CA ILE A 112 -2.49 4.90 3.01
C ILE A 112 -3.88 4.56 3.56
N LYS A 113 -4.79 5.54 3.70
CA LYS A 113 -6.19 5.26 4.04
C LYS A 113 -6.86 4.49 2.91
N GLY A 114 -6.56 4.81 1.65
CA GLY A 114 -7.00 4.02 0.50
C GLY A 114 -6.67 2.55 0.66
N HIS A 115 -5.39 2.21 0.90
CA HIS A 115 -4.98 0.82 1.12
C HIS A 115 -5.74 0.12 2.26
N MET A 116 -5.99 0.81 3.36
CA MET A 116 -6.78 0.23 4.45
C MET A 116 -8.23 0.01 4.05
N TYR A 117 -8.84 0.99 3.37
CA TYR A 117 -10.22 0.88 2.90
C TYR A 117 -10.42 -0.12 1.76
N ALA A 118 -9.38 -0.53 1.04
CA ALA A 118 -9.46 -1.64 0.08
C ALA A 118 -10.04 -2.92 0.71
N ASN A 119 -9.82 -3.15 2.02
CA ASN A 119 -10.41 -4.28 2.74
C ASN A 119 -11.94 -4.18 2.85
N PHE A 120 -12.48 -2.99 2.94
CA PHE A 120 -13.93 -2.76 3.12
C PHE A 120 -14.73 -3.06 1.85
N LEU A 121 -14.08 -3.06 0.68
CA LEU A 121 -14.70 -3.47 -0.58
C LEU A 121 -15.10 -4.96 -0.59
N GLU A 122 -14.34 -5.81 0.11
CA GLU A 122 -14.51 -7.27 0.05
C GLU A 122 -14.91 -7.90 1.40
N HIS A 123 -14.78 -7.15 2.51
CA HIS A 123 -15.02 -7.66 3.85
C HIS A 123 -15.91 -6.73 4.67
N ASP A 124 -16.76 -7.31 5.51
CA ASP A 124 -17.40 -6.58 6.62
C ASP A 124 -16.37 -6.46 7.75
N VAL A 125 -15.76 -5.28 7.86
CA VAL A 125 -14.67 -5.00 8.81
C VAL A 125 -15.25 -4.63 10.17
N GLU A 126 -14.94 -5.43 11.18
CA GLU A 126 -15.32 -5.14 12.57
C GLU A 126 -14.31 -4.16 13.19
N LEU A 127 -14.82 -3.00 13.66
CA LEU A 127 -14.04 -1.99 14.36
C LEU A 127 -14.29 -2.06 15.88
N PRO A 128 -13.30 -1.77 16.73
CA PRO A 128 -11.95 -1.33 16.38
C PRO A 128 -11.07 -2.46 15.85
N CYS A 129 -10.08 -2.14 15.04
CA CYS A 129 -9.13 -3.11 14.48
C CYS A 129 -7.69 -2.59 14.46
N ILE A 130 -6.74 -3.50 14.25
CA ILE A 130 -5.36 -3.16 13.90
C ILE A 130 -5.18 -3.34 12.39
N SER A 131 -4.57 -2.36 11.74
CA SER A 131 -4.10 -2.49 10.35
C SER A 131 -2.58 -2.54 10.31
N LEU A 132 -2.02 -3.59 9.73
CA LEU A 132 -0.62 -3.63 9.31
C LEU A 132 -0.56 -3.16 7.86
N VAL A 133 -0.05 -1.95 7.67
CA VAL A 133 0.18 -1.38 6.35
C VAL A 133 1.60 -1.66 5.93
N VAL A 134 1.77 -2.42 4.84
CA VAL A 134 3.08 -2.86 4.31
C VAL A 134 3.14 -2.66 2.80
N SER A 135 3.99 -1.75 2.37
CA SER A 135 4.16 -1.39 0.94
C SER A 135 5.63 -1.16 0.59
N GLY A 136 5.90 -0.70 -0.61
CA GLY A 136 7.25 -0.28 -1.03
C GLY A 136 7.81 0.86 -0.18
N GLY A 137 6.97 1.83 0.20
CA GLY A 137 7.38 3.02 0.94
C GLY A 137 6.95 3.07 2.42
N HIS A 138 6.07 2.18 2.87
CA HIS A 138 5.48 2.27 4.20
C HIS A 138 5.49 0.94 4.94
N THR A 139 5.72 1.01 6.25
CA THR A 139 5.54 -0.12 7.19
C THR A 139 5.05 0.46 8.51
N ASN A 140 3.73 0.35 8.74
CA ASN A 140 3.06 0.97 9.88
C ASN A 140 2.09 0.01 10.55
N ILE A 141 1.95 0.12 11.86
CA ILE A 141 0.84 -0.45 12.63
C ILE A 141 -0.11 0.69 12.98
N ILE A 142 -1.34 0.61 12.50
CA ILE A 142 -2.36 1.63 12.69
C ILE A 142 -3.52 1.01 13.47
N TYR A 143 -3.90 1.65 14.57
CA TYR A 143 -5.14 1.34 15.28
C TYR A 143 -6.27 2.18 14.70
N ILE A 144 -7.36 1.52 14.30
CA ILE A 144 -8.56 2.17 13.79
C ILE A 144 -9.65 1.99 14.84
N ASP A 145 -10.13 3.09 15.38
CA ASP A 145 -11.18 3.06 16.39
C ASP A 145 -12.60 2.90 15.80
N LYS A 146 -13.63 2.82 16.64
CA LYS A 146 -15.03 2.68 16.23
C LYS A 146 -15.58 3.87 15.44
N ASN A 147 -14.91 5.02 15.50
CA ASN A 147 -15.31 6.25 14.82
C ASN A 147 -14.47 6.50 13.55
N HIS A 148 -13.73 5.48 13.08
CA HIS A 148 -12.79 5.60 11.96
C HIS A 148 -11.66 6.64 12.18
N ASN A 149 -11.24 6.86 13.43
CA ASN A 149 -10.01 7.59 13.69
C ASN A 149 -8.81 6.66 13.52
N PHE A 150 -7.78 7.16 12.83
CA PHE A 150 -6.57 6.41 12.52
C PHE A 150 -5.43 6.88 13.41
N ILE A 151 -4.91 5.97 14.22
CA ILE A 151 -3.85 6.26 15.19
C ILE A 151 -2.64 5.42 14.82
N ASN A 152 -1.55 6.07 14.38
CA ASN A 152 -0.28 5.39 14.14
C ASN A 152 0.34 5.01 15.49
N ILE A 153 0.52 3.71 15.73
CA ILE A 153 1.09 3.20 16.99
C ILE A 153 2.46 2.57 16.80
N GLY A 154 2.91 2.37 15.58
CA GLY A 154 4.24 1.89 15.25
C GLY A 154 4.56 2.09 13.79
N GLU A 155 5.83 2.37 13.47
CA GLU A 155 6.29 2.62 12.11
C GLU A 155 7.72 2.12 11.91
N THR A 156 8.16 2.05 10.66
CA THR A 156 9.57 1.79 10.39
C THR A 156 10.42 3.02 10.64
N LEU A 157 11.56 2.82 11.29
CA LEU A 157 12.54 3.88 11.60
C LEU A 157 13.59 4.05 10.48
N ASP A 158 13.54 3.17 9.48
CA ASP A 158 14.49 3.16 8.36
C ASP A 158 13.79 2.68 7.07
N ASP A 159 14.34 1.69 6.35
CA ASP A 159 13.74 1.18 5.12
C ASP A 159 12.34 0.60 5.40
N ALA A 160 11.40 0.83 4.48
CA ALA A 160 10.15 0.06 4.46
C ALA A 160 10.42 -1.41 4.09
N VAL A 161 9.51 -2.30 4.48
CA VAL A 161 9.68 -3.74 4.23
C VAL A 161 9.78 -4.07 2.75
N GLY A 162 8.97 -3.45 1.89
CA GLY A 162 9.01 -3.66 0.45
C GLY A 162 10.32 -3.16 -0.16
N GLU A 163 10.76 -1.96 0.23
CA GLU A 163 12.06 -1.40 -0.16
C GLU A 163 13.23 -2.33 0.26
N SER A 164 13.16 -2.91 1.45
CA SER A 164 14.15 -3.89 1.90
C SER A 164 14.16 -5.15 1.05
N CYS A 165 13.00 -5.65 0.64
CA CYS A 165 12.88 -6.76 -0.31
C CYS A 165 13.53 -6.43 -1.66
N ASP A 166 13.25 -5.25 -2.22
CA ASP A 166 13.80 -4.82 -3.50
C ASP A 166 15.33 -4.68 -3.44
N LYS A 167 15.86 -4.10 -2.34
CA LYS A 167 17.29 -3.96 -2.13
C LYS A 167 17.99 -5.31 -1.99
N VAL A 168 17.41 -6.26 -1.26
CA VAL A 168 17.93 -7.63 -1.13
C VAL A 168 17.85 -8.37 -2.47
N ALA A 169 16.75 -8.28 -3.18
CA ALA A 169 16.61 -8.89 -4.50
C ALA A 169 17.66 -8.37 -5.49
N ARG A 170 17.94 -7.07 -5.47
CA ARG A 170 19.00 -6.45 -6.30
C ARG A 170 20.37 -7.03 -5.97
N VAL A 171 20.72 -7.16 -4.71
CA VAL A 171 22.02 -7.74 -4.28
C VAL A 171 22.16 -9.19 -4.73
N LEU A 172 21.09 -9.96 -4.65
CA LEU A 172 21.05 -11.35 -5.10
C LEU A 172 20.93 -11.50 -6.63
N GLY A 173 20.77 -10.40 -7.37
CA GLY A 173 20.60 -10.42 -8.83
C GLY A 173 19.27 -11.05 -9.28
N LEU A 174 18.19 -10.81 -8.54
CA LEU A 174 16.87 -11.41 -8.77
C LEU A 174 15.91 -10.52 -9.57
N GLY A 175 16.32 -9.26 -9.86
CA GLY A 175 15.52 -8.29 -10.61
C GLY A 175 14.56 -7.47 -9.73
N TYR A 176 13.61 -6.80 -10.38
CA TYR A 176 12.61 -5.91 -9.79
C TYR A 176 11.21 -6.23 -10.36
N PRO A 177 10.13 -6.18 -9.56
CA PRO A 177 10.08 -5.98 -8.11
C PRO A 177 10.58 -7.22 -7.34
N GLY A 178 11.29 -6.97 -6.23
CA GLY A 178 11.95 -8.04 -5.45
C GLY A 178 11.00 -8.86 -4.58
N GLY A 179 9.96 -8.22 -4.02
CA GLY A 179 9.03 -8.86 -3.09
C GLY A 179 8.45 -10.19 -3.61
N PRO A 180 7.81 -10.22 -4.79
CA PRO A 180 7.21 -11.45 -5.34
C PRO A 180 8.22 -12.55 -5.65
N VAL A 181 9.47 -12.19 -6.00
CA VAL A 181 10.52 -13.16 -6.31
C VAL A 181 11.04 -13.80 -5.02
N ILE A 182 11.30 -12.98 -4.00
CA ILE A 182 11.75 -13.46 -2.68
C ILE A 182 10.67 -14.35 -2.03
N ASP A 183 9.41 -14.01 -2.15
CA ASP A 183 8.29 -14.82 -1.64
C ASP A 183 8.28 -16.23 -2.27
N LYS A 184 8.45 -16.32 -3.58
CA LYS A 184 8.56 -17.61 -4.29
C LYS A 184 9.83 -18.42 -3.90
N MET A 185 10.94 -17.72 -3.65
CA MET A 185 12.19 -18.36 -3.28
C MET A 185 12.16 -18.91 -1.84
N TYR A 186 11.38 -18.30 -0.95
CA TYR A 186 11.23 -18.75 0.43
C TYR A 186 10.89 -20.24 0.53
N TYR A 187 9.98 -20.72 -0.29
CA TYR A 187 9.52 -22.12 -0.27
C TYR A 187 10.50 -23.13 -0.88
N LYS A 188 11.60 -22.64 -1.46
CA LYS A 188 12.67 -23.47 -2.07
C LYS A 188 13.96 -23.45 -1.25
N GLY A 189 14.04 -22.60 -0.22
CA GLY A 189 15.22 -22.40 0.61
C GLY A 189 15.03 -22.83 2.05
N ASP A 190 16.16 -22.88 2.78
CA ASP A 190 16.18 -23.11 4.22
C ASP A 190 16.17 -21.76 4.96
N ARG A 191 15.08 -21.49 5.71
CA ARG A 191 14.96 -20.26 6.50
C ARG A 191 15.98 -20.15 7.64
N ASN A 192 16.59 -21.26 8.04
CA ASN A 192 17.56 -21.31 9.13
C ASN A 192 19.02 -21.26 8.64
N PHE A 193 19.24 -21.12 7.34
CA PHE A 193 20.58 -21.09 6.74
C PHE A 193 21.45 -19.96 7.31
N LEU A 194 20.90 -18.76 7.47
CA LEU A 194 21.58 -17.63 8.10
C LEU A 194 20.78 -17.14 9.31
N LYS A 195 21.39 -17.18 10.49
CA LYS A 195 20.80 -16.58 11.68
C LYS A 195 20.95 -15.07 11.65
N ILE A 196 19.85 -14.35 11.46
CA ILE A 196 19.79 -12.90 11.42
C ILE A 196 19.30 -12.37 12.77
N THR A 197 20.03 -11.43 13.35
CA THR A 197 19.64 -10.81 14.62
C THR A 197 18.48 -9.84 14.40
N LYS A 198 17.39 -10.05 15.13
CA LYS A 198 16.25 -9.10 15.10
C LYS A 198 16.67 -7.77 15.73
N PRO A 199 16.33 -6.62 15.11
CA PRO A 199 16.68 -5.29 15.63
C PRO A 199 15.98 -5.01 16.96
N LYS A 200 16.67 -4.26 17.84
CA LYS A 200 16.12 -3.77 19.10
C LYS A 200 15.61 -2.36 18.89
N VAL A 201 14.32 -2.19 18.66
CA VAL A 201 13.62 -0.92 18.52
C VAL A 201 12.43 -0.89 19.49
N SER A 202 11.74 0.25 19.60
CA SER A 202 10.55 0.35 20.46
C SER A 202 9.51 -0.72 20.12
N ARG A 203 8.56 -0.93 21.03
CA ARG A 203 7.70 -2.12 21.05
C ARG A 203 7.01 -2.40 19.71
N PHE A 204 6.46 -1.36 19.07
CA PHE A 204 5.69 -1.51 17.83
C PHE A 204 6.42 -0.99 16.59
N ASP A 205 7.56 -0.30 16.78
CA ASP A 205 8.35 0.20 15.64
C ASP A 205 9.14 -0.90 14.96
N PHE A 206 9.47 -0.68 13.70
CA PHE A 206 10.22 -1.60 12.86
C PHE A 206 11.59 -1.02 12.48
N SER A 207 12.50 -1.89 12.11
CA SER A 207 13.77 -1.55 11.45
C SER A 207 14.19 -2.73 10.60
N PHE A 208 14.55 -2.49 9.35
CA PHE A 208 14.94 -3.52 8.40
C PHE A 208 16.35 -3.33 7.85
N SER A 209 16.95 -2.14 8.02
CA SER A 209 18.27 -1.82 7.49
C SER A 209 19.37 -2.75 8.02
N GLY A 210 19.30 -3.15 9.29
CA GLY A 210 20.23 -4.12 9.88
C GLY A 210 20.11 -5.52 9.28
N ILE A 211 18.88 -5.94 9.02
CA ILE A 211 18.58 -7.24 8.40
C ILE A 211 19.12 -7.28 6.97
N LYS A 212 18.80 -6.25 6.17
CA LYS A 212 19.34 -6.07 4.82
C LYS A 212 20.88 -6.10 4.82
N THR A 213 21.51 -5.36 5.73
CA THR A 213 22.98 -5.29 5.83
C THR A 213 23.60 -6.65 6.15
N ALA A 214 22.94 -7.46 6.98
CA ALA A 214 23.41 -8.82 7.27
C ALA A 214 23.45 -9.69 6.01
N ILE A 215 22.43 -9.58 5.16
CA ILE A 215 22.35 -10.28 3.86
C ILE A 215 23.48 -9.82 2.91
N ILE A 216 23.67 -8.50 2.78
CA ILE A 216 24.69 -7.91 1.92
C ILE A 216 26.09 -8.35 2.37
N ASN A 217 26.36 -8.30 3.67
CA ASN A 217 27.64 -8.70 4.23
C ASN A 217 27.91 -10.18 4.02
N PHE A 218 26.90 -11.04 4.18
CA PHE A 218 27.04 -12.47 3.92
C PHE A 218 27.38 -12.73 2.45
N ASP A 219 26.62 -12.17 1.50
CA ASP A 219 26.86 -12.32 0.07
C ASP A 219 28.26 -11.85 -0.34
N ASN A 220 28.69 -10.67 0.14
CA ASN A 220 30.02 -10.14 -0.12
C ASN A 220 31.13 -11.05 0.45
N ASN A 221 30.95 -11.59 1.64
CA ASN A 221 31.90 -12.53 2.26
C ASN A 221 32.06 -13.81 1.43
N MET A 222 30.95 -14.36 0.95
CA MET A 222 30.97 -15.57 0.12
C MET A 222 31.68 -15.29 -1.21
N LYS A 223 31.40 -14.15 -1.86
CA LYS A 223 32.09 -13.70 -3.08
C LYS A 223 33.60 -13.53 -2.87
N MET A 224 34.03 -12.89 -1.77
CA MET A 224 35.45 -12.71 -1.46
C MET A 224 36.17 -14.02 -1.22
N LYS A 225 35.49 -15.03 -0.67
CA LYS A 225 36.05 -16.36 -0.42
C LYS A 225 35.94 -17.29 -1.63
N ASN A 226 35.36 -16.84 -2.75
CA ASN A 226 34.99 -17.66 -3.91
C ASN A 226 34.18 -18.91 -3.51
N GLN A 227 33.28 -18.75 -2.54
CA GLN A 227 32.37 -19.81 -2.07
C GLN A 227 30.99 -19.60 -2.64
N GLU A 228 30.40 -20.67 -3.14
CA GLU A 228 29.02 -20.66 -3.61
C GLU A 228 28.04 -20.94 -2.47
N TYR A 229 26.84 -20.42 -2.59
CA TYR A 229 25.71 -20.70 -1.71
C TYR A 229 24.42 -20.67 -2.52
N LYS A 230 23.38 -21.26 -2.00
CA LYS A 230 22.08 -21.29 -2.63
C LYS A 230 21.33 -19.98 -2.29
N LYS A 231 21.04 -19.16 -3.31
CA LYS A 231 20.38 -17.85 -3.12
C LYS A 231 19.00 -17.98 -2.45
N GLU A 232 18.30 -19.08 -2.71
CA GLU A 232 17.02 -19.38 -2.09
C GLU A 232 17.13 -19.50 -0.56
N ASP A 233 18.21 -20.07 -0.04
CA ASP A 233 18.42 -20.22 1.41
C ASP A 233 18.61 -18.85 2.07
N LEU A 234 19.35 -17.95 1.41
CA LEU A 234 19.57 -16.60 1.91
C LEU A 234 18.27 -15.76 1.82
N ALA A 235 17.53 -15.89 0.73
CA ALA A 235 16.23 -15.25 0.57
C ALA A 235 15.21 -15.76 1.60
N ALA A 236 15.21 -17.07 1.89
CA ALA A 236 14.34 -17.67 2.89
C ALA A 236 14.68 -17.21 4.31
N SER A 237 15.97 -17.12 4.66
CA SER A 237 16.43 -16.60 5.96
C SER A 237 16.02 -15.13 6.15
N PHE A 238 16.12 -14.31 5.09
CA PHE A 238 15.71 -12.92 5.09
C PHE A 238 14.21 -12.79 5.31
N LEU A 239 13.40 -13.37 4.40
CA LEU A 239 11.95 -13.22 4.44
C LEU A 239 11.35 -13.80 5.71
N GLY A 240 11.82 -14.98 6.16
CA GLY A 240 11.38 -15.59 7.41
C GLY A 240 11.61 -14.68 8.61
N THR A 241 12.78 -14.03 8.71
CA THR A 241 13.08 -13.09 9.79
C THR A 241 12.20 -11.85 9.74
N VAL A 242 11.99 -11.27 8.55
CA VAL A 242 11.15 -10.09 8.34
C VAL A 242 9.70 -10.39 8.71
N VAL A 243 9.15 -11.50 8.21
CA VAL A 243 7.76 -11.88 8.49
C VAL A 243 7.54 -12.20 9.96
N ASP A 244 8.50 -12.85 10.64
CA ASP A 244 8.42 -13.06 12.08
C ASP A 244 8.27 -11.73 12.84
N ILE A 245 9.07 -10.70 12.47
CA ILE A 245 9.00 -9.38 13.12
C ILE A 245 7.66 -8.72 12.88
N LEU A 246 7.17 -8.74 11.63
CA LEU A 246 5.88 -8.16 11.27
C LEU A 246 4.74 -8.83 12.04
N CYS A 247 4.71 -10.17 12.07
CA CYS A 247 3.67 -10.94 12.75
C CYS A 247 3.70 -10.70 14.27
N ASP A 248 4.87 -10.83 14.90
CA ASP A 248 5.00 -10.73 16.34
C ASP A 248 4.52 -9.36 16.84
N LYS A 249 5.00 -8.26 16.22
CA LYS A 249 4.63 -6.89 16.61
C LYS A 249 3.16 -6.56 16.33
N THR A 250 2.62 -7.02 15.21
CA THR A 250 1.21 -6.81 14.86
C THR A 250 0.27 -7.53 15.83
N LEU A 251 0.61 -8.76 16.21
CA LEU A 251 -0.14 -9.54 17.19
C LEU A 251 -0.06 -8.91 18.58
N ASP A 252 1.12 -8.47 19.00
CA ASP A 252 1.30 -7.77 20.27
C ASP A 252 0.44 -6.50 20.34
N ALA A 253 0.37 -5.73 19.24
CA ALA A 253 -0.48 -4.56 19.13
C ALA A 253 -1.98 -4.92 19.23
N ALA A 254 -2.41 -5.98 18.54
CA ALA A 254 -3.79 -6.44 18.55
C ALA A 254 -4.23 -6.93 19.95
N VAL A 255 -3.36 -7.64 20.65
CA VAL A 255 -3.60 -8.10 22.03
C VAL A 255 -3.65 -6.92 22.99
N GLU A 256 -2.69 -5.97 22.89
CA GLU A 256 -2.68 -4.79 23.78
C GLU A 256 -3.91 -3.90 23.59
N LYS A 257 -4.35 -3.70 22.34
CA LYS A 257 -5.54 -2.92 22.01
C LYS A 257 -6.85 -3.70 22.20
N ASN A 258 -6.76 -4.99 22.55
CA ASN A 258 -7.91 -5.89 22.75
C ASN A 258 -8.87 -5.88 21.54
N VAL A 259 -8.32 -5.92 20.32
CA VAL A 259 -9.11 -5.99 19.08
C VAL A 259 -9.33 -7.44 18.65
N LYS A 260 -10.37 -7.67 17.86
CA LYS A 260 -10.73 -8.99 17.32
C LYS A 260 -10.38 -9.15 15.84
N THR A 261 -9.94 -8.06 15.18
CA THR A 261 -9.62 -8.06 13.76
C THR A 261 -8.26 -7.42 13.52
N ILE A 262 -7.44 -8.12 12.74
CA ILE A 262 -6.22 -7.58 12.10
C ILE A 262 -6.48 -7.48 10.61
N MET A 263 -6.11 -6.37 10.02
CA MET A 263 -6.25 -6.07 8.61
C MET A 263 -4.86 -5.90 7.99
N LEU A 264 -4.56 -6.62 6.90
CA LEU A 264 -3.36 -6.36 6.09
C LEU A 264 -3.70 -5.37 4.98
N ALA A 265 -2.82 -4.44 4.70
CA ALA A 265 -2.99 -3.42 3.66
C ALA A 265 -1.66 -3.10 2.95
N GLY A 266 -1.73 -2.66 1.69
CA GLY A 266 -0.57 -2.34 0.86
C GLY A 266 -0.04 -3.51 0.05
N GLY A 267 0.86 -3.23 -0.92
CA GLY A 267 1.33 -4.23 -1.89
C GLY A 267 2.02 -5.45 -1.27
N VAL A 268 2.76 -5.29 -0.17
CA VAL A 268 3.40 -6.42 0.53
C VAL A 268 2.38 -7.28 1.29
N ALA A 269 1.15 -6.81 1.51
CA ALA A 269 0.05 -7.64 2.01
C ALA A 269 -0.30 -8.81 1.06
N ALA A 270 0.18 -8.79 -0.17
CA ALA A 270 0.09 -9.91 -1.11
C ALA A 270 1.07 -11.07 -0.80
N ASN A 271 2.07 -10.85 0.08
CA ASN A 271 3.07 -11.85 0.43
C ASN A 271 2.42 -13.09 1.07
N SER A 272 2.70 -14.26 0.51
CA SER A 272 2.04 -15.51 0.89
C SER A 272 2.45 -16.00 2.28
N LEU A 273 3.72 -15.84 2.64
CA LEU A 273 4.23 -16.21 3.95
C LEU A 273 3.64 -15.31 5.04
N LEU A 274 3.58 -14.00 4.81
CA LEU A 274 2.99 -13.05 5.77
C LEU A 274 1.51 -13.39 6.04
N ARG A 275 0.73 -13.63 4.99
CA ARG A 275 -0.68 -14.01 5.10
C ARG A 275 -0.86 -15.29 5.91
N SER A 276 -0.14 -16.36 5.55
CA SER A 276 -0.28 -17.66 6.21
C SER A 276 0.15 -17.60 7.68
N GLN A 277 1.34 -17.07 7.94
CA GLN A 277 1.90 -17.04 9.30
C GLN A 277 1.12 -16.13 10.25
N LEU A 278 0.70 -14.94 9.77
CA LEU A 278 -0.11 -14.05 10.60
C LEU A 278 -1.49 -14.64 10.89
N THR A 279 -2.12 -15.27 9.89
CA THR A 279 -3.43 -15.91 10.07
C THR A 279 -3.35 -17.06 11.08
N GLU A 280 -2.33 -17.94 10.97
CA GLU A 280 -2.12 -19.04 11.90
C GLU A 280 -1.96 -18.54 13.35
N LYS A 281 -0.99 -17.64 13.58
CA LYS A 281 -0.71 -17.09 14.92
C LYS A 281 -1.88 -16.29 15.51
N ALA A 282 -2.64 -15.55 14.67
CA ALA A 282 -3.79 -14.77 15.11
C ALA A 282 -4.97 -15.68 15.49
N THR A 283 -5.18 -16.77 14.74
CA THR A 283 -6.23 -17.75 15.02
C THR A 283 -6.07 -18.39 16.39
N GLU A 284 -4.83 -18.71 16.80
CA GLU A 284 -4.51 -19.22 18.13
C GLU A 284 -4.94 -18.27 19.28
N LYS A 285 -5.03 -16.96 18.97
CA LYS A 285 -5.47 -15.91 19.90
C LYS A 285 -6.94 -15.50 19.72
N GLY A 286 -7.68 -16.17 18.85
CA GLY A 286 -9.06 -15.84 18.53
C GLY A 286 -9.22 -14.50 17.82
N ILE A 287 -8.22 -14.09 17.04
CA ILE A 287 -8.18 -12.86 16.26
C ILE A 287 -8.35 -13.21 14.78
N LYS A 288 -9.28 -12.55 14.10
CA LYS A 288 -9.51 -12.71 12.66
C LYS A 288 -8.50 -11.88 11.87
N VAL A 289 -7.90 -12.47 10.84
CA VAL A 289 -7.06 -11.73 9.87
C VAL A 289 -7.83 -11.58 8.57
N ILE A 290 -7.87 -10.36 8.03
CA ILE A 290 -8.46 -10.05 6.73
C ILE A 290 -7.42 -9.35 5.85
N TYR A 291 -7.53 -9.53 4.56
CA TYR A 291 -6.69 -8.88 3.55
C TYR A 291 -7.44 -8.82 2.22
N PRO A 292 -7.16 -7.81 1.38
CA PRO A 292 -7.81 -7.68 0.10
C PRO A 292 -7.35 -8.76 -0.89
N SER A 293 -8.15 -9.00 -1.92
CA SER A 293 -7.73 -9.81 -3.07
C SER A 293 -6.47 -9.22 -3.71
N MET A 294 -5.74 -10.03 -4.48
CA MET A 294 -4.50 -9.61 -5.14
C MET A 294 -4.66 -8.37 -6.01
N LYS A 295 -5.83 -8.19 -6.62
CA LYS A 295 -6.14 -7.04 -7.48
C LYS A 295 -6.30 -5.73 -6.72
N LEU A 296 -6.62 -5.79 -5.42
CA LEU A 296 -6.84 -4.63 -4.56
C LEU A 296 -5.70 -4.39 -3.56
N CYS A 297 -4.67 -5.25 -3.53
CA CYS A 297 -3.50 -5.07 -2.66
C CYS A 297 -2.56 -3.96 -3.14
N THR A 298 -2.32 -3.88 -4.45
CA THR A 298 -1.46 -2.87 -5.07
C THR A 298 -2.20 -1.57 -5.29
N ASP A 299 -1.49 -0.52 -5.69
CA ASP A 299 -2.06 0.79 -5.95
C ASP A 299 -3.17 0.70 -7.01
N ASN A 300 -4.35 1.16 -6.66
CA ASN A 300 -5.53 1.15 -7.51
C ASN A 300 -6.52 2.24 -7.10
N ALA A 301 -7.37 2.68 -8.02
CA ALA A 301 -8.28 3.78 -7.77
C ALA A 301 -9.57 3.36 -7.04
N ALA A 302 -9.93 2.07 -7.04
CA ALA A 302 -11.11 1.62 -6.30
C ALA A 302 -10.93 1.82 -4.78
N MET A 303 -9.71 1.62 -4.26
CA MET A 303 -9.38 1.89 -2.86
C MET A 303 -9.52 3.37 -2.50
N ILE A 304 -9.25 4.27 -3.45
CA ILE A 304 -9.37 5.72 -3.26
C ILE A 304 -10.84 6.14 -3.27
N ALA A 305 -11.62 5.58 -4.18
CA ALA A 305 -13.07 5.81 -4.22
C ALA A 305 -13.76 5.29 -2.94
N GLU A 306 -13.33 4.14 -2.42
CA GLU A 306 -13.88 3.58 -1.17
C GLU A 306 -13.53 4.42 0.06
N ALA A 307 -12.28 4.90 0.14
CA ALA A 307 -11.89 5.81 1.21
C ALA A 307 -12.71 7.11 1.19
N ALA A 308 -12.99 7.65 0.00
CA ALA A 308 -13.84 8.82 -0.16
C ALA A 308 -15.30 8.53 0.25
N TYR A 309 -15.84 7.37 -0.09
CA TYR A 309 -17.16 6.93 0.33
C TYR A 309 -17.28 6.92 1.86
N TYR A 310 -16.32 6.31 2.56
CA TYR A 310 -16.32 6.29 4.02
C TYR A 310 -16.09 7.68 4.62
N LYS A 311 -15.30 8.54 3.99
CA LYS A 311 -15.13 9.94 4.40
C LYS A 311 -16.47 10.68 4.37
N LEU A 312 -17.23 10.55 3.27
CA LEU A 312 -18.59 11.11 3.15
C LEU A 312 -19.55 10.53 4.20
N LYS A 313 -19.56 9.20 4.35
CA LYS A 313 -20.47 8.50 5.26
C LYS A 313 -20.26 8.87 6.74
N ASN A 314 -19.01 9.14 7.13
CA ASN A 314 -18.63 9.43 8.52
C ASN A 314 -18.62 10.93 8.85
N THR A 315 -18.83 11.79 7.86
CA THR A 315 -18.86 13.26 8.03
C THR A 315 -20.30 13.76 8.10
N LYS A 316 -20.60 14.64 9.07
CA LYS A 316 -21.95 15.17 9.28
C LYS A 316 -22.41 16.05 8.13
N ASN A 317 -21.52 16.83 7.55
CA ASN A 317 -21.79 17.71 6.42
C ASN A 317 -20.83 17.36 5.29
N GLU A 318 -21.35 16.82 4.19
CA GLU A 318 -20.53 16.33 3.07
C GLU A 318 -19.59 17.41 2.49
N LYS A 319 -19.99 18.71 2.57
CA LYS A 319 -19.14 19.80 2.10
C LYS A 319 -17.81 19.92 2.82
N ASP A 320 -17.74 19.41 4.05
CA ASP A 320 -16.48 19.36 4.82
C ASP A 320 -15.50 18.32 4.27
N CYS A 321 -15.96 17.48 3.32
CA CYS A 321 -15.10 16.51 2.61
C CYS A 321 -14.49 17.09 1.33
N PHE A 322 -14.96 18.24 0.86
CA PHE A 322 -14.60 18.76 -0.46
C PHE A 322 -13.38 19.66 -0.41
N ALA A 323 -12.54 19.54 -1.43
CA ALA A 323 -11.44 20.46 -1.67
C ALA A 323 -11.75 21.42 -2.82
N GLY A 324 -11.20 22.62 -2.72
CA GLY A 324 -11.23 23.60 -3.80
C GLY A 324 -10.20 23.32 -4.92
N LEU A 325 -10.18 24.19 -5.90
CA LEU A 325 -9.19 24.15 -6.98
C LEU A 325 -7.76 24.54 -6.52
N ASP A 326 -7.60 24.95 -5.30
CA ASP A 326 -6.31 25.20 -4.63
C ASP A 326 -5.67 23.94 -4.02
N LEU A 327 -6.38 22.79 -4.02
CA LEU A 327 -5.84 21.50 -3.56
C LEU A 327 -4.44 21.26 -4.13
N ASN A 328 -3.50 20.84 -3.30
CA ASN A 328 -2.12 20.56 -3.72
C ASN A 328 -1.65 19.19 -3.22
N GLY A 329 -0.62 18.65 -3.86
CA GLY A 329 0.02 17.41 -3.44
C GLY A 329 0.89 17.61 -2.21
N VAL A 330 0.94 16.60 -1.34
CA VAL A 330 1.81 16.56 -0.16
C VAL A 330 2.64 15.28 -0.23
N ALA A 331 3.95 15.42 -0.41
CA ALA A 331 4.84 14.28 -0.61
C ALA A 331 4.93 13.35 0.61
N SER A 332 4.84 13.91 1.82
CA SER A 332 4.87 13.16 3.07
C SER A 332 3.82 13.71 4.03
N LEU A 333 2.94 12.82 4.47
CA LEU A 333 1.91 13.13 5.46
C LEU A 333 1.63 11.85 6.25
N MET A 334 1.62 11.94 7.57
CA MET A 334 1.22 10.82 8.41
C MET A 334 -0.30 10.67 8.41
N VAL A 335 -0.77 9.43 8.49
CA VAL A 335 -2.22 9.12 8.54
C VAL A 335 -2.90 9.80 9.75
N SER A 336 -2.19 9.90 10.88
CA SER A 336 -2.65 10.55 12.11
C SER A 336 -2.73 12.07 12.01
N ASP A 337 -1.97 12.68 11.09
CA ASP A 337 -1.83 14.13 10.98
C ASP A 337 -2.79 14.72 9.95
N GLU A 338 -3.47 13.88 9.20
CA GLU A 338 -4.55 14.30 8.32
C GLU A 338 -5.68 14.88 9.17
N LYS A 339 -5.68 16.21 9.33
CA LYS A 339 -6.78 16.90 9.98
C LYS A 339 -8.07 16.60 9.20
N ALA A 340 -9.19 16.45 9.90
CA ALA A 340 -10.48 16.61 9.26
C ALA A 340 -10.45 18.00 8.62
N MET A 341 -10.35 18.03 7.28
CA MET A 341 -10.41 19.28 6.53
C MET A 341 -11.83 19.82 6.56
#